data_cadc37990c3daa616936e4eaf00ac0c8
#
_entry.id   cadc37990c3daa616936e4eaf00ac0c8
#
_cell.length_a   1.000
_cell.length_b   1.000
_cell.length_c   1.000
_cell.angle_alpha   90.00
_cell.angle_beta   90.00
_cell.angle_gamma   90.00
#
_symmetry.space_group_name_H-M   'P 1'
#
loop_
_entity.id
_entity.type
_entity.pdbx_description
1 polymer ?
#
loop_
_entity_poly.entity_id
_entity_poly.type
_entity_poly.pdbx_seq_one_letter_code
_entity_poly.pdbx_strand_id
1 'polypeptide(L)'
;IACREAASAGKVVFRAAALVKQTLAFSLEETYQQALEASRVRDAKWTAYFDAARLQFPWELLLNGWRHGRENRKAGGFADVPNDQWILLHPGVGLEYVKNAPKGNRFEPALVVEIIGYNRWSWTGDGRMGKAYGVSLIQTYSDRAGLSSARGGIMLHYNHRYSLAFTRKDGERGVMLSLDLSRLLTKVEDDARAGFRLQGFGVPRAQ
;
A
#
# COMPACT_ATOMS: atom_id res chain seq x y z
N ILE A 1 -11.83 -54.80 50.19
CA ILE A 1 -12.46 -53.46 49.99
C ILE A 1 -11.43 -52.46 49.51
N ALA A 2 -10.27 -52.32 50.16
CA ALA A 2 -9.23 -51.32 49.76
C ALA A 2 -8.74 -51.38 48.32
N CYS A 3 -8.58 -52.57 47.72
CA CYS A 3 -8.17 -52.69 46.31
C CYS A 3 -9.21 -52.20 45.30
N ARG A 4 -10.51 -52.25 45.59
CA ARG A 4 -11.56 -51.71 44.74
C ARG A 4 -11.61 -50.19 44.78
N GLU A 5 -11.39 -49.61 45.95
CA GLU A 5 -11.34 -48.15 46.16
C GLU A 5 -10.11 -47.54 45.45
N ALA A 6 -8.94 -48.15 45.56
CA ALA A 6 -7.75 -47.74 44.84
C ALA A 6 -7.93 -47.80 43.32
N ALA A 7 -8.56 -48.84 42.79
CA ALA A 7 -8.84 -48.98 41.38
C ALA A 7 -9.86 -47.94 40.87
N SER A 8 -10.86 -47.55 41.68
CA SER A 8 -11.82 -46.50 41.33
C SER A 8 -11.18 -45.12 41.35
N ALA A 9 -10.35 -44.80 42.34
CA ALA A 9 -9.58 -43.54 42.41
C ALA A 9 -8.63 -43.40 41.22
N GLY A 10 -7.93 -44.48 40.84
CA GLY A 10 -7.06 -44.48 39.64
C GLY A 10 -7.80 -44.17 38.38
N LYS A 11 -9.01 -44.70 38.19
CA LYS A 11 -9.85 -44.39 37.00
C LYS A 11 -10.30 -42.93 36.97
N VAL A 12 -10.60 -42.31 38.12
CA VAL A 12 -11.00 -40.91 38.21
C VAL A 12 -9.81 -40.01 37.82
N VAL A 13 -8.62 -40.26 38.39
CA VAL A 13 -7.41 -39.52 38.07
C VAL A 13 -7.05 -39.62 36.60
N PHE A 14 -7.13 -40.83 36.01
CA PHE A 14 -6.86 -41.02 34.61
C PHE A 14 -7.86 -40.28 33.71
N ARG A 15 -9.15 -40.29 34.02
CA ARG A 15 -10.17 -39.54 33.29
C ARG A 15 -9.95 -38.01 33.39
N ALA A 16 -9.61 -37.52 34.59
CA ALA A 16 -9.30 -36.12 34.79
C ALA A 16 -8.07 -35.68 33.98
N ALA A 17 -7.00 -36.48 33.99
CA ALA A 17 -5.81 -36.23 33.20
C ALA A 17 -6.10 -36.23 31.65
N ALA A 18 -6.93 -37.16 31.20
CA ALA A 18 -7.36 -37.20 29.79
C ALA A 18 -8.17 -35.97 29.37
N LEU A 19 -9.08 -35.50 30.23
CA LEU A 19 -9.86 -34.27 30.03
C LEU A 19 -8.95 -33.04 29.97
N VAL A 20 -8.03 -32.90 30.91
CA VAL A 20 -7.06 -31.78 30.93
C VAL A 20 -6.23 -31.77 29.65
N LYS A 21 -5.71 -32.94 29.24
CA LYS A 21 -4.95 -33.07 27.97
C LYS A 21 -5.78 -32.67 26.76
N GLN A 22 -7.03 -33.10 26.69
CA GLN A 22 -7.94 -32.77 25.57
C GLN A 22 -8.26 -31.28 25.54
N THR A 23 -8.54 -30.67 26.71
CA THR A 23 -8.80 -29.22 26.80
C THR A 23 -7.58 -28.40 26.40
N LEU A 24 -6.38 -28.77 26.83
CA LEU A 24 -5.14 -28.12 26.47
C LEU A 24 -4.85 -28.26 24.98
N ALA A 25 -5.05 -29.45 24.38
CA ALA A 25 -4.88 -29.67 22.95
C ALA A 25 -5.83 -28.79 22.15
N PHE A 26 -7.10 -28.67 22.56
CA PHE A 26 -8.09 -27.85 21.90
C PHE A 26 -7.76 -26.35 21.97
N SER A 27 -7.38 -25.86 23.18
CA SER A 27 -6.99 -24.45 23.33
C SER A 27 -5.71 -24.10 22.57
N LEU A 28 -4.76 -25.02 22.46
CA LEU A 28 -3.54 -24.85 21.68
C LEU A 28 -3.85 -24.78 20.17
N GLU A 29 -4.71 -25.65 19.70
CA GLU A 29 -5.16 -25.65 18.31
C GLU A 29 -5.89 -24.35 17.96
N GLU A 30 -6.81 -23.91 18.81
CA GLU A 30 -7.52 -22.64 18.59
C GLU A 30 -6.55 -21.45 18.54
N THR A 31 -5.61 -21.38 19.48
CA THR A 31 -4.57 -20.34 19.50
C THR A 31 -3.70 -20.37 18.24
N TYR A 32 -3.34 -21.57 17.79
CA TYR A 32 -2.56 -21.75 16.57
C TYR A 32 -3.33 -21.28 15.33
N GLN A 33 -4.60 -21.63 15.20
CA GLN A 33 -5.43 -21.19 14.08
C GLN A 33 -5.63 -19.68 14.07
N GLN A 34 -5.82 -19.05 15.24
CA GLN A 34 -5.89 -17.59 15.36
C GLN A 34 -4.57 -16.91 14.93
N ALA A 35 -3.42 -17.45 15.34
CA ALA A 35 -2.12 -16.94 14.97
C ALA A 35 -1.86 -17.09 13.45
N LEU A 36 -2.28 -18.21 12.86
CA LEU A 36 -2.19 -18.48 11.43
C LEU A 36 -3.02 -17.49 10.63
N GLU A 37 -4.26 -17.24 11.04
CA GLU A 37 -5.14 -16.28 10.38
C GLU A 37 -4.61 -14.86 10.50
N ALA A 38 -4.13 -14.46 11.66
CA ALA A 38 -3.50 -13.15 11.86
C ALA A 38 -2.26 -12.98 10.95
N SER A 39 -1.47 -14.03 10.76
CA SER A 39 -0.34 -14.04 9.84
C SER A 39 -0.78 -13.86 8.38
N ARG A 40 -1.80 -14.61 7.95
CA ARG A 40 -2.36 -14.50 6.59
C ARG A 40 -2.90 -13.11 6.29
N VAL A 41 -3.65 -12.53 7.24
CA VAL A 41 -4.16 -11.15 7.10
C VAL A 41 -3.00 -10.15 6.99
N ARG A 42 -1.94 -10.34 7.76
CA ARG A 42 -0.75 -9.48 7.71
C ARG A 42 -0.03 -9.59 6.35
N ASP A 43 0.15 -10.80 5.85
CA ASP A 43 0.77 -11.06 4.55
C ASP A 43 -0.08 -10.45 3.43
N ALA A 44 -1.40 -10.59 3.49
CA ALA A 44 -2.32 -9.96 2.55
C ALA A 44 -2.20 -8.42 2.56
N LYS A 45 -2.09 -7.81 3.75
CA LYS A 45 -1.87 -6.36 3.88
C LYS A 45 -0.54 -5.93 3.25
N TRP A 46 0.56 -6.65 3.52
CA TRP A 46 1.87 -6.32 2.92
C TRP A 46 1.84 -6.44 1.40
N THR A 47 1.26 -7.51 0.87
CA THR A 47 1.08 -7.69 -0.59
C THR A 47 0.28 -6.53 -1.18
N ALA A 48 -0.88 -6.22 -0.59
CA ALA A 48 -1.71 -5.11 -1.03
C ALA A 48 -1.01 -3.75 -0.91
N TYR A 49 -0.17 -3.56 0.11
CA TYR A 49 0.64 -2.34 0.27
C TYR A 49 1.63 -2.17 -0.88
N PHE A 50 2.40 -3.21 -1.19
CA PHE A 50 3.38 -3.14 -2.28
C PHE A 50 2.72 -3.02 -3.66
N ASP A 51 1.58 -3.67 -3.87
CA ASP A 51 0.85 -3.60 -5.14
C ASP A 51 0.11 -2.27 -5.33
N ALA A 52 -0.37 -1.69 -4.26
CA ALA A 52 -1.26 -0.54 -4.30
C ALA A 52 -0.62 0.76 -3.82
N ALA A 53 0.44 0.72 -3.03
CA ALA A 53 1.16 1.91 -2.63
C ALA A 53 1.82 2.58 -3.84
N ARG A 54 1.88 3.89 -3.80
CA ARG A 54 2.56 4.68 -4.82
C ARG A 54 4.05 4.34 -4.84
N LEU A 55 4.63 4.28 -6.05
CA LEU A 55 6.07 4.07 -6.20
C LEU A 55 6.83 5.12 -5.39
N GLN A 56 7.72 4.66 -4.52
CA GLN A 56 8.53 5.52 -3.68
C GLN A 56 9.94 5.62 -4.25
N PHE A 57 10.46 6.85 -4.29
CA PHE A 57 11.88 7.05 -4.58
C PHE A 57 12.74 6.66 -3.36
N PRO A 58 14.05 6.41 -3.53
CA PRO A 58 14.91 5.96 -2.44
C PRO A 58 14.88 6.86 -1.19
N TRP A 59 14.80 8.17 -1.37
CA TRP A 59 14.71 9.12 -0.25
C TRP A 59 13.35 9.07 0.45
N GLU A 60 12.25 8.81 -0.27
CA GLU A 60 10.92 8.61 0.30
C GLU A 60 10.86 7.31 1.10
N LEU A 61 11.47 6.24 0.57
CA LEU A 61 11.62 4.96 1.27
C LEU A 61 12.37 5.15 2.60
N LEU A 62 13.46 5.91 2.60
CA LEU A 62 14.22 6.20 3.81
C LEU A 62 13.38 6.99 4.83
N LEU A 63 12.67 8.04 4.39
CA LEU A 63 11.81 8.86 5.24
C LEU A 63 10.67 8.04 5.84
N ASN A 64 9.92 7.33 5.01
CA ASN A 64 8.77 6.53 5.43
C ASN A 64 9.22 5.34 6.30
N GLY A 65 10.29 4.66 5.92
CA GLY A 65 10.86 3.54 6.67
C GLY A 65 11.40 3.97 8.05
N TRP A 66 12.09 5.11 8.14
CA TRP A 66 12.53 5.67 9.42
C TRP A 66 11.36 6.02 10.35
N ARG A 67 10.33 6.65 9.80
CA ARG A 67 9.13 7.05 10.55
C ARG A 67 8.37 5.83 11.07
N HIS A 68 8.04 4.87 10.20
CA HIS A 68 7.32 3.66 10.61
C HIS A 68 8.14 2.79 11.55
N GLY A 69 9.45 2.66 11.34
CA GLY A 69 10.33 1.96 12.27
C GLY A 69 10.39 2.58 13.66
N ARG A 70 10.23 3.90 13.76
CA ARG A 70 10.14 4.60 15.05
C ARG A 70 8.80 4.37 15.76
N GLU A 71 7.69 4.41 15.02
CA GLU A 71 6.35 4.15 15.54
C GLU A 71 6.20 2.71 16.03
N ASN A 72 6.64 1.73 15.26
CA ASN A 72 6.61 0.32 15.60
C ASN A 72 7.46 -0.01 16.85
N ARG A 73 8.62 0.62 17.01
CA ARG A 73 9.44 0.47 18.23
C ARG A 73 8.74 0.99 19.47
N LYS A 74 7.99 2.09 19.37
CA LYS A 74 7.20 2.62 20.49
C LYS A 74 6.05 1.73 20.86
N ALA A 75 5.44 1.04 19.90
CA ALA A 75 4.35 0.11 20.12
C ALA A 75 4.80 -1.23 20.72
N GLY A 76 6.11 -1.49 20.86
CA GLY A 76 6.67 -2.69 21.49
C GLY A 76 6.37 -3.99 20.74
N GLY A 77 5.94 -3.91 19.49
CA GLY A 77 5.43 -5.04 18.73
C GLY A 77 6.10 -5.25 17.37
N PHE A 78 5.58 -6.22 16.65
CA PHE A 78 5.95 -6.47 15.25
C PHE A 78 5.53 -5.31 14.38
N ALA A 79 6.32 -5.04 13.33
CA ALA A 79 6.02 -4.03 12.35
C ALA A 79 4.62 -4.26 11.73
N ASP A 80 3.68 -3.37 12.03
CA ASP A 80 2.39 -3.37 11.34
C ASP A 80 2.54 -2.69 9.98
N VAL A 81 1.64 -3.02 9.05
CA VAL A 81 1.66 -2.48 7.70
C VAL A 81 1.26 -1.00 7.74
N PRO A 82 2.01 -0.11 7.07
CA PRO A 82 1.70 1.30 7.07
C PRO A 82 0.28 1.58 6.56
N ASN A 83 -0.36 2.59 7.12
CA ASN A 83 -1.65 3.12 6.67
C ASN A 83 -1.54 4.52 6.06
N ASP A 84 -0.32 5.00 5.90
CA ASP A 84 0.00 6.29 5.32
C ASP A 84 1.37 6.30 4.63
N GLN A 85 1.60 7.33 3.84
CA GLN A 85 2.83 7.56 3.10
C GLN A 85 3.08 9.06 2.97
N TRP A 86 4.31 9.48 3.28
CA TRP A 86 4.80 10.79 2.92
C TRP A 86 5.43 10.77 1.54
N ILE A 87 5.15 11.81 0.77
CA ILE A 87 5.69 12.06 -0.55
C ILE A 87 6.67 13.23 -0.41
N LEU A 88 7.83 13.13 -1.01
CA LEU A 88 8.85 14.16 -0.95
C LEU A 88 9.61 14.26 -2.26
N LEU A 89 9.64 15.45 -2.86
CA LEU A 89 10.33 15.73 -4.12
C LEU A 89 10.04 14.66 -5.19
N HIS A 90 8.75 14.30 -5.34
CA HIS A 90 8.32 13.23 -6.23
C HIS A 90 8.03 13.79 -7.62
N PRO A 91 8.84 13.46 -8.63
CA PRO A 91 8.59 13.88 -10.00
C PRO A 91 7.45 13.06 -10.64
N GLY A 92 6.67 13.72 -11.47
CA GLY A 92 5.59 13.12 -12.22
C GLY A 92 5.30 13.88 -13.51
N VAL A 93 4.34 13.38 -14.27
CA VAL A 93 3.86 14.03 -15.48
C VAL A 93 2.34 14.10 -15.46
N GLY A 94 1.79 15.09 -16.12
CA GLY A 94 0.36 15.26 -16.25
C GLY A 94 -0.04 16.07 -17.46
N LEU A 95 -1.34 16.09 -17.73
CA LEU A 95 -1.92 16.97 -18.75
C LEU A 95 -2.50 18.20 -18.05
N GLU A 96 -1.96 19.36 -18.34
CA GLU A 96 -2.37 20.62 -17.72
C GLU A 96 -3.21 21.47 -18.65
N TYR A 97 -4.33 21.96 -18.13
CA TYR A 97 -5.17 22.97 -18.77
C TYR A 97 -4.95 24.32 -18.11
N VAL A 98 -4.61 25.36 -18.88
CA VAL A 98 -4.48 26.75 -18.40
C VAL A 98 -5.51 27.62 -19.09
N LYS A 99 -6.38 28.25 -18.31
CA LYS A 99 -7.54 29.00 -18.81
C LYS A 99 -7.15 30.17 -19.74
N ASN A 100 -6.10 30.90 -19.38
CA ASN A 100 -5.69 32.13 -20.07
C ASN A 100 -4.63 31.88 -21.16
N ALA A 101 -4.27 30.64 -21.44
CA ALA A 101 -3.36 30.31 -22.52
C ALA A 101 -3.97 30.62 -23.90
N PRO A 102 -3.16 30.97 -24.90
CA PRO A 102 -3.63 31.15 -26.27
C PRO A 102 -4.42 29.96 -26.79
N LYS A 103 -5.36 30.21 -27.71
CA LYS A 103 -6.10 29.12 -28.35
C LYS A 103 -5.10 28.18 -29.08
N GLY A 104 -5.20 26.89 -28.78
CA GLY A 104 -4.26 25.87 -29.28
C GLY A 104 -3.29 25.36 -28.19
N ASN A 105 -2.87 26.20 -27.23
CA ASN A 105 -1.87 25.84 -26.20
C ASN A 105 -2.50 25.72 -24.79
N ARG A 106 -3.81 25.53 -24.71
CA ARG A 106 -4.51 25.42 -23.40
C ARG A 106 -4.25 24.11 -22.72
N PHE A 107 -4.14 23.02 -23.49
CA PHE A 107 -3.82 21.68 -23.00
C PHE A 107 -2.42 21.31 -23.43
N GLU A 108 -1.54 21.10 -22.47
CA GLU A 108 -0.17 20.66 -22.75
C GLU A 108 0.33 19.69 -21.68
N PRO A 109 1.24 18.78 -22.05
CA PRO A 109 1.96 18.00 -21.06
C PRO A 109 2.75 18.93 -20.14
N ALA A 110 2.76 18.61 -18.86
CA ALA A 110 3.53 19.33 -17.86
C ALA A 110 4.27 18.35 -16.97
N LEU A 111 5.50 18.69 -16.62
CA LEU A 111 6.20 18.05 -15.51
C LEU A 111 5.65 18.59 -14.20
N VAL A 112 5.53 17.74 -13.22
CA VAL A 112 5.15 18.11 -11.87
C VAL A 112 6.15 17.56 -10.88
N VAL A 113 6.52 18.38 -9.90
CA VAL A 113 7.27 17.92 -8.73
C VAL A 113 6.39 18.13 -7.52
N GLU A 114 6.06 17.04 -6.85
CA GLU A 114 5.41 17.11 -5.56
C GLU A 114 6.47 17.39 -4.49
N ILE A 115 6.47 18.60 -3.98
CA ILE A 115 7.49 19.08 -3.03
C ILE A 115 7.35 18.33 -1.71
N ILE A 116 6.13 18.28 -1.20
CA ILE A 116 5.76 17.52 -0.02
C ILE A 116 4.30 17.12 -0.13
N GLY A 117 3.99 15.87 0.23
CA GLY A 117 2.64 15.34 0.19
C GLY A 117 2.42 14.26 1.24
N TYR A 118 1.17 13.94 1.44
CA TYR A 118 0.74 12.94 2.38
C TYR A 118 -0.46 12.17 1.84
N ASN A 119 -0.36 10.84 1.82
CA ASN A 119 -1.44 9.92 1.49
C ASN A 119 -1.81 9.08 2.71
N ARG A 120 -3.09 8.78 2.86
CA ARG A 120 -3.61 7.93 3.91
C ARG A 120 -4.69 6.98 3.39
N TRP A 121 -4.73 5.77 3.94
CA TRP A 121 -5.75 4.76 3.65
C TRP A 121 -6.14 4.00 4.91
N SER A 122 -7.17 3.18 4.81
CA SER A 122 -7.60 2.26 5.86
C SER A 122 -7.39 0.81 5.43
N TRP A 123 -7.24 -0.08 6.39
CA TRP A 123 -7.24 -1.52 6.15
C TRP A 123 -8.60 -2.11 6.49
N THR A 124 -9.10 -3.01 5.66
CA THR A 124 -10.27 -3.83 5.97
C THR A 124 -9.87 -5.03 6.83
N GLY A 125 -10.83 -5.67 7.48
CA GLY A 125 -10.56 -6.82 8.36
C GLY A 125 -9.93 -8.02 7.65
N ASP A 126 -10.18 -8.16 6.35
CA ASP A 126 -9.62 -9.20 5.47
C ASP A 126 -8.25 -8.83 4.86
N GLY A 127 -7.64 -7.73 5.30
CA GLY A 127 -6.31 -7.31 4.87
C GLY A 127 -6.25 -6.55 3.54
N ARG A 128 -7.40 -6.17 2.96
CA ARG A 128 -7.41 -5.36 1.75
C ARG A 128 -7.21 -3.87 2.06
N MET A 129 -6.56 -3.18 1.15
CA MET A 129 -6.45 -1.72 1.21
C MET A 129 -7.77 -1.08 0.82
N GLY A 130 -8.30 -0.24 1.70
CA GLY A 130 -9.45 0.59 1.43
C GLY A 130 -9.12 1.79 0.54
N LYS A 131 -10.08 2.72 0.41
CA LYS A 131 -9.86 3.93 -0.37
C LYS A 131 -8.74 4.78 0.23
N ALA A 132 -7.87 5.28 -0.63
CA ALA A 132 -6.79 6.16 -0.26
C ALA A 132 -7.08 7.60 -0.71
N TYR A 133 -6.71 8.54 0.14
CA TYR A 133 -6.82 9.98 -0.10
C TYR A 133 -5.51 10.65 0.25
N GLY A 134 -5.15 11.67 -0.51
CA GLY A 134 -3.94 12.42 -0.23
C GLY A 134 -3.97 13.83 -0.75
N VAL A 135 -2.98 14.60 -0.32
CA VAL A 135 -2.76 15.98 -0.73
C VAL A 135 -1.26 16.25 -0.84
N SER A 136 -0.86 17.00 -1.84
CA SER A 136 0.53 17.43 -2.03
C SER A 136 0.60 18.91 -2.38
N LEU A 137 1.67 19.57 -1.93
CA LEU A 137 2.13 20.83 -2.49
C LEU A 137 2.98 20.52 -3.72
N ILE A 138 2.71 21.20 -4.82
CA ILE A 138 3.33 20.90 -6.10
C ILE A 138 3.94 22.13 -6.75
N GLN A 139 4.92 21.87 -7.61
CA GLN A 139 5.44 22.78 -8.62
C GLN A 139 5.26 22.13 -9.97
N THR A 140 4.59 22.82 -10.92
CA THR A 140 4.47 22.33 -12.29
C THR A 140 5.40 23.12 -13.23
N TYR A 141 5.87 22.46 -14.26
CA TYR A 141 6.72 23.03 -15.31
C TYR A 141 6.14 22.67 -16.68
N SER A 142 5.79 23.68 -17.45
CA SER A 142 5.36 23.51 -18.84
C SER A 142 5.95 24.62 -19.70
N ASP A 143 6.39 24.27 -20.91
CA ASP A 143 6.93 25.25 -21.86
C ASP A 143 5.78 25.78 -22.72
N ARG A 144 5.27 26.95 -22.36
CA ARG A 144 4.16 27.59 -23.08
C ARG A 144 4.56 29.01 -23.44
N ALA A 145 4.45 29.31 -24.74
CA ALA A 145 4.75 30.66 -25.25
C ALA A 145 3.90 31.73 -24.53
N GLY A 146 4.57 32.71 -23.96
CA GLY A 146 3.92 33.85 -23.27
C GLY A 146 3.38 33.61 -21.89
N LEU A 147 3.60 32.43 -21.32
CA LEU A 147 3.21 32.11 -19.95
C LEU A 147 4.39 31.72 -19.07
N SER A 148 4.19 31.84 -17.75
CA SER A 148 5.21 31.40 -16.80
C SER A 148 5.44 29.89 -16.89
N SER A 149 6.70 29.49 -17.07
CA SER A 149 7.09 28.07 -17.18
C SER A 149 6.87 27.28 -15.88
N ALA A 150 6.86 27.95 -14.73
CA ALA A 150 6.74 27.31 -13.42
C ALA A 150 5.53 27.84 -12.64
N ARG A 151 4.65 26.96 -12.14
CA ARG A 151 3.47 27.31 -11.35
C ARG A 151 3.39 26.45 -10.10
N GLY A 152 3.13 27.09 -8.97
CA GLY A 152 2.86 26.40 -7.70
C GLY A 152 1.39 26.01 -7.56
N GLY A 153 1.10 24.98 -6.77
CA GLY A 153 -0.26 24.54 -6.57
C GLY A 153 -0.44 23.46 -5.52
N ILE A 154 -1.66 22.95 -5.47
CA ILE A 154 -2.06 21.84 -4.60
C ILE A 154 -2.59 20.71 -5.49
N MET A 155 -2.18 19.49 -5.18
CA MET A 155 -2.64 18.28 -5.85
C MET A 155 -3.40 17.41 -4.86
N LEU A 156 -4.56 16.93 -5.26
CA LEU A 156 -5.36 15.97 -4.52
C LEU A 156 -5.19 14.59 -5.14
N HIS A 157 -4.98 13.58 -4.30
CA HIS A 157 -4.81 12.19 -4.72
C HIS A 157 -6.02 11.35 -4.33
N TYR A 158 -6.42 10.48 -5.22
CA TYR A 158 -7.47 9.52 -4.98
C TYR A 158 -7.05 8.12 -5.40
N ASN A 159 -7.15 7.19 -4.46
CA ASN A 159 -6.95 5.76 -4.67
C ASN A 159 -5.58 5.39 -5.27
N HIS A 160 -4.55 6.20 -5.02
CA HIS A 160 -3.18 6.08 -5.57
C HIS A 160 -3.09 6.06 -7.11
N ARG A 161 -4.16 6.35 -7.82
CA ARG A 161 -4.21 6.27 -9.29
C ARG A 161 -4.48 7.60 -9.96
N TYR A 162 -5.32 8.40 -9.34
CA TYR A 162 -5.81 9.65 -9.92
C TYR A 162 -5.30 10.81 -9.09
N SER A 163 -4.79 11.82 -9.76
CA SER A 163 -4.38 13.05 -9.11
C SER A 163 -4.92 14.24 -9.88
N LEU A 164 -5.54 15.15 -9.15
CA LEU A 164 -6.09 16.40 -9.69
C LEU A 164 -5.36 17.56 -9.02
N ALA A 165 -4.69 18.39 -9.83
CA ALA A 165 -3.96 19.54 -9.32
C ALA A 165 -4.61 20.85 -9.74
N PHE A 166 -4.51 21.82 -8.84
CA PHE A 166 -4.89 23.22 -9.06
C PHE A 166 -3.63 24.06 -8.95
N THR A 167 -3.27 24.76 -10.02
CA THR A 167 -2.07 25.56 -10.11
C THR A 167 -2.40 27.05 -10.26
N ARG A 168 -1.53 27.90 -9.75
CA ARG A 168 -1.67 29.36 -9.86
C ARG A 168 -0.32 30.04 -9.93
N LYS A 169 -0.21 31.04 -10.81
CA LYS A 169 0.88 32.01 -10.83
C LYS A 169 0.46 33.26 -11.60
N ASP A 170 0.81 34.45 -11.10
CA ASP A 170 0.64 35.76 -11.77
C ASP A 170 -0.79 35.98 -12.33
N GLY A 171 -1.82 35.51 -11.60
CA GLY A 171 -3.23 35.59 -12.01
C GLY A 171 -3.70 34.47 -12.94
N GLU A 172 -2.80 33.67 -13.50
CA GLU A 172 -3.10 32.49 -14.30
C GLU A 172 -3.54 31.33 -13.41
N ARG A 173 -4.57 30.61 -13.86
CA ARG A 173 -5.11 29.42 -13.17
C ARG A 173 -5.02 28.23 -14.09
N GLY A 174 -4.47 27.14 -13.57
CA GLY A 174 -4.39 25.87 -14.25
C GLY A 174 -5.05 24.74 -13.48
N VAL A 175 -5.48 23.74 -14.20
CA VAL A 175 -5.95 22.46 -13.65
C VAL A 175 -5.16 21.38 -14.37
N MET A 176 -4.60 20.44 -13.61
CA MET A 176 -3.85 19.32 -14.18
C MET A 176 -4.43 18.00 -13.72
N LEU A 177 -4.61 17.10 -14.66
CA LEU A 177 -4.89 15.70 -14.38
C LEU A 177 -3.60 14.91 -14.55
N SER A 178 -3.21 14.19 -13.52
CA SER A 178 -2.08 13.26 -13.56
C SER A 178 -2.57 11.84 -13.29
N LEU A 179 -2.08 10.93 -14.11
CA LEU A 179 -2.23 9.49 -13.90
C LEU A 179 -0.85 8.96 -13.49
N ASP A 180 -0.82 8.09 -12.51
CA ASP A 180 0.44 7.44 -12.12
C ASP A 180 0.91 6.48 -13.23
N LEU A 181 1.78 6.99 -14.10
CA LEU A 181 2.33 6.24 -15.24
C LEU A 181 3.19 5.06 -14.78
N SER A 182 3.76 5.09 -13.59
CA SER A 182 4.60 4.01 -13.09
C SER A 182 3.83 2.70 -13.00
N ARG A 183 2.54 2.76 -12.65
CA ARG A 183 1.64 1.59 -12.61
C ARG A 183 1.21 1.10 -13.98
N LEU A 184 1.11 1.98 -14.96
CA LEU A 184 0.85 1.57 -16.33
C LEU A 184 2.06 0.82 -16.90
N LEU A 185 3.27 1.28 -16.58
CA LEU A 185 4.51 0.65 -17.01
C LEU A 185 4.74 -0.70 -16.31
N THR A 186 4.53 -0.79 -14.99
CA THR A 186 4.63 -2.07 -14.25
C THR A 186 3.62 -3.08 -14.75
N LYS A 187 2.38 -2.69 -15.02
CA LYS A 187 1.38 -3.59 -15.57
C LYS A 187 1.76 -4.11 -16.96
N VAL A 188 2.28 -3.25 -17.83
CA VAL A 188 2.78 -3.64 -19.16
C VAL A 188 3.97 -4.59 -19.03
N GLU A 189 4.87 -4.35 -18.06
CA GLU A 189 6.00 -5.23 -17.79
C GLU A 189 5.57 -6.58 -17.24
N ASP A 190 4.61 -6.62 -16.32
CA ASP A 190 4.06 -7.87 -15.76
C ASP A 190 3.29 -8.66 -16.82
N ASP A 191 2.50 -8.01 -17.66
CA ASP A 191 1.79 -8.63 -18.78
C ASP A 191 2.80 -9.16 -19.83
N ALA A 192 3.87 -8.42 -20.10
CA ALA A 192 4.95 -8.86 -20.98
C ALA A 192 5.69 -10.06 -20.37
N ARG A 193 6.04 -10.03 -19.08
CA ARG A 193 6.67 -11.16 -18.38
C ARG A 193 5.78 -12.38 -18.31
N ALA A 194 4.47 -12.22 -18.12
CA ALA A 194 3.49 -13.30 -18.15
C ALA A 194 3.41 -13.92 -19.57
N GLY A 195 3.40 -13.09 -20.61
CA GLY A 195 3.45 -13.53 -22.00
C GLY A 195 4.73 -14.32 -22.34
N PHE A 196 5.89 -13.86 -21.85
CA PHE A 196 7.16 -14.58 -21.99
C PHE A 196 7.19 -15.92 -21.24
N ARG A 197 6.59 -16.01 -20.04
CA ARG A 197 6.49 -17.27 -19.28
C ARG A 197 5.58 -18.31 -19.95
N LEU A 198 4.56 -17.87 -20.69
CA LEU A 198 3.67 -18.75 -21.43
C LEU A 198 4.29 -19.28 -22.74
N GLN A 199 5.28 -18.58 -23.30
CA GLN A 199 5.96 -18.98 -24.54
C GLN A 199 7.29 -19.72 -24.33
N GLY A 200 7.87 -19.69 -23.11
CA GLY A 200 9.15 -20.30 -22.83
C GLY A 200 9.06 -21.36 -21.71
N PHE A 201 9.27 -22.62 -22.09
CA PHE A 201 9.41 -23.80 -21.23
C PHE A 201 8.12 -24.41 -20.69
N GLY A 202 7.48 -25.21 -21.52
CA GLY A 202 6.73 -26.36 -21.08
C GLY A 202 7.67 -27.33 -20.36
N VAL A 203 7.72 -27.29 -19.03
CA VAL A 203 8.30 -28.38 -18.24
C VAL A 203 7.32 -29.53 -18.33
N PRO A 204 7.71 -30.71 -18.86
CA PRO A 204 6.82 -31.89 -18.87
C PRO A 204 6.49 -32.24 -17.42
N ARG A 205 5.20 -32.29 -17.07
CA ARG A 205 4.77 -32.92 -15.82
C ARG A 205 5.16 -34.40 -15.93
N ALA A 206 6.06 -34.83 -15.05
CA ALA A 206 6.25 -36.26 -14.82
C ALA A 206 4.92 -36.89 -14.37
N GLN A 207 4.51 -37.91 -15.08
CA GLN A 207 3.38 -38.80 -14.74
C GLN A 207 3.71 -39.63 -13.52
#